data_6aec61122cbbf036adb4fdad8f687406
#
_entry.id   6aec61122cbbf036adb4fdad8f687406
#
_cell.length_a   1.000
_cell.length_b   1.000
_cell.length_c   1.000
_cell.angle_alpha   90.00
_cell.angle_beta   90.00
_cell.angle_gamma   90.00
#
_symmetry.space_group_name_H-M   'P 1'
#
loop_
_entity.id
_entity.type
_entity.pdbx_description
1 polymer ?
#
loop_
_entity_poly.entity_id
_entity_poly.type
_entity_poly.pdbx_seq_one_letter_code
_entity_poly.pdbx_strand_id
1 'polypeptide(L)'
;MFDYDVIVVGAGHAGLEAAFASAHMNKKTLLLTLNVNLMGNMPCNPSIGGSAKGIVVREIDALGGMMGKAADHHYLQMKMLNTGKGPGVQCLRAQQDKLEYPKYWRELAAKESNLTVQEGMVVALITENHAICGVILKNGAELRSKCVILTTGTYMESQIFRGNDVKDVLFIVNS
;
A
#
# COMPACT_ATOMS: atom_id res chain seq x y z
N MET A 1 -2.02 26.64 4.70
CA MET A 1 -2.91 26.09 3.64
C MET A 1 -2.52 24.62 3.46
N PHE A 2 -3.47 23.70 3.30
CA PHE A 2 -3.15 22.28 3.08
C PHE A 2 -2.95 22.00 1.58
N ASP A 3 -1.92 21.24 1.25
CA ASP A 3 -1.62 20.85 -0.13
C ASP A 3 -2.51 19.70 -0.60
N TYR A 4 -2.85 18.81 0.34
CA TYR A 4 -3.66 17.62 0.14
C TYR A 4 -4.73 17.46 1.22
N ASP A 5 -5.79 16.72 0.93
CA ASP A 5 -6.74 16.29 1.95
C ASP A 5 -6.19 15.10 2.72
N VAL A 6 -5.56 14.16 2.01
CA VAL A 6 -5.00 12.92 2.58
C VAL A 6 -3.59 12.68 2.03
N ILE A 7 -2.65 12.36 2.92
CA ILE A 7 -1.35 11.80 2.55
C ILE A 7 -1.30 10.35 3.03
N VAL A 8 -1.00 9.43 2.12
CA VAL A 8 -0.79 8.01 2.41
C VAL A 8 0.69 7.71 2.30
N VAL A 9 1.29 7.16 3.35
CA VAL A 9 2.72 6.83 3.41
C VAL A 9 2.90 5.33 3.25
N GLY A 10 3.50 4.92 2.13
CA GLY A 10 3.74 3.55 1.74
C GLY A 10 2.79 3.07 0.64
N ALA A 11 3.34 2.53 -0.44
CA ALA A 11 2.60 2.03 -1.59
C ALA A 11 2.55 0.48 -1.67
N GLY A 12 2.50 -0.17 -0.52
CA GLY A 12 2.08 -1.57 -0.40
C GLY A 12 0.57 -1.70 -0.61
N HIS A 13 0.02 -2.92 -0.51
CA HIS A 13 -1.41 -3.14 -0.76
C HIS A 13 -2.32 -2.29 0.16
N ALA A 14 -1.98 -2.17 1.44
CA ALA A 14 -2.75 -1.34 2.37
C ALA A 14 -2.76 0.15 1.97
N GLY A 15 -1.59 0.66 1.54
CA GLY A 15 -1.48 2.05 1.09
C GLY A 15 -2.18 2.31 -0.23
N LEU A 16 -2.11 1.37 -1.16
CA LEU A 16 -2.85 1.45 -2.41
C LEU A 16 -4.36 1.47 -2.17
N GLU A 17 -4.89 0.56 -1.36
CA GLU A 17 -6.32 0.56 -1.01
C GLU A 17 -6.75 1.86 -0.32
N ALA A 18 -5.96 2.36 0.64
CA ALA A 18 -6.24 3.63 1.31
C ALA A 18 -6.22 4.83 0.35
N ALA A 19 -5.25 4.85 -0.56
CA ALA A 19 -5.10 5.94 -1.54
C ALA A 19 -6.26 5.95 -2.55
N PHE A 20 -6.61 4.80 -3.12
CA PHE A 20 -7.74 4.70 -4.05
C PHE A 20 -9.08 4.98 -3.35
N ALA A 21 -9.30 4.46 -2.15
CA ALA A 21 -10.51 4.76 -1.37
C ALA A 21 -10.65 6.27 -1.13
N SER A 22 -9.58 6.95 -0.73
CA SER A 22 -9.58 8.41 -0.52
C SER A 22 -9.85 9.17 -1.81
N ALA A 23 -9.20 8.77 -2.91
CA ALA A 23 -9.40 9.41 -4.22
C ALA A 23 -10.82 9.22 -4.75
N HIS A 24 -11.41 8.03 -4.63
CA HIS A 24 -12.80 7.75 -4.99
C HIS A 24 -13.83 8.53 -4.14
N MET A 25 -13.43 8.95 -2.93
CA MET A 25 -14.20 9.87 -2.10
C MET A 25 -14.02 11.34 -2.51
N ASN A 26 -13.44 11.61 -3.67
CA ASN A 26 -13.12 12.95 -4.18
C ASN A 26 -12.19 13.75 -3.24
N LYS A 27 -11.26 13.09 -2.57
CA LYS A 27 -10.25 13.73 -1.75
C LYS A 27 -8.95 13.85 -2.54
N LYS A 28 -8.36 15.05 -2.54
CA LYS A 28 -7.05 15.26 -3.12
C LYS A 28 -6.01 14.47 -2.32
N THR A 29 -5.54 13.37 -2.88
CA THR A 29 -4.75 12.35 -2.20
C THR A 29 -3.32 12.31 -2.74
N LEU A 30 -2.33 12.27 -1.84
CA LEU A 30 -0.95 11.99 -2.16
C LEU A 30 -0.56 10.61 -1.64
N LEU A 31 -0.04 9.76 -2.51
CA LEU A 31 0.58 8.48 -2.15
C LEU A 31 2.09 8.62 -2.21
N LEU A 32 2.74 8.53 -1.07
CA LEU A 32 4.20 8.57 -0.96
C LEU A 32 4.78 7.16 -0.94
N THR A 33 5.80 6.94 -1.74
CA THR A 33 6.55 5.66 -1.79
C THR A 33 8.04 5.92 -1.92
N LEU A 34 8.86 4.95 -1.52
CA LEU A 34 10.30 5.01 -1.72
C LEU A 34 10.71 4.77 -3.18
N ASN A 35 9.91 3.97 -3.89
CA ASN A 35 10.16 3.62 -5.29
C ASN A 35 8.83 3.28 -5.97
N VAL A 36 8.46 4.07 -6.95
CA VAL A 36 7.21 3.91 -7.72
C VAL A 36 7.17 2.56 -8.45
N ASN A 37 8.32 2.02 -8.84
CA ASN A 37 8.36 0.73 -9.52
C ASN A 37 8.02 -0.46 -8.61
N LEU A 38 8.02 -0.26 -7.29
CA LEU A 38 7.70 -1.29 -6.30
C LEU A 38 6.27 -1.16 -5.74
N MET A 39 5.42 -0.34 -6.33
CA MET A 39 4.00 -0.23 -5.94
C MET A 39 3.30 -1.59 -6.06
N GLY A 40 2.65 -2.02 -4.98
CA GLY A 40 1.96 -3.31 -4.95
C GLY A 40 2.87 -4.53 -5.10
N ASN A 41 4.19 -4.38 -4.90
CA ASN A 41 5.14 -5.48 -5.08
C ASN A 41 4.88 -6.64 -4.12
N MET A 42 5.03 -7.85 -4.65
CA MET A 42 4.96 -9.12 -3.91
C MET A 42 6.30 -9.86 -4.05
N PRO A 43 7.28 -9.56 -3.19
CA PRO A 43 8.66 -10.01 -3.41
C PRO A 43 8.86 -11.52 -3.33
N CYS A 44 8.16 -12.21 -2.43
CA CYS A 44 8.39 -13.63 -2.18
C CYS A 44 7.53 -14.52 -3.05
N ASN A 45 6.20 -14.45 -2.88
CA ASN A 45 5.24 -15.28 -3.59
C ASN A 45 4.12 -14.38 -4.12
N PRO A 46 4.14 -14.04 -5.42
CA PRO A 46 3.18 -13.14 -6.00
C PRO A 46 1.80 -13.81 -6.13
N SER A 47 1.06 -13.87 -5.04
CA SER A 47 -0.28 -14.45 -5.01
C SER A 47 -1.23 -13.68 -4.12
N ILE A 48 -2.47 -13.57 -4.58
CA ILE A 48 -3.60 -13.01 -3.86
C ILE A 48 -4.56 -14.15 -3.51
N GLY A 49 -5.00 -14.17 -2.26
CA GLY A 49 -5.91 -15.22 -1.78
C GLY A 49 -5.30 -16.10 -0.70
N GLY A 50 -5.93 -17.24 -0.47
CA GLY A 50 -5.65 -18.10 0.67
C GLY A 50 -6.65 -17.93 1.80
N SER A 51 -6.57 -18.79 2.85
CA SER A 51 -7.60 -18.90 3.89
C SER A 51 -7.84 -17.63 4.71
N ALA A 52 -6.82 -16.79 4.92
CA ALA A 52 -6.97 -15.51 5.60
C ALA A 52 -7.05 -14.34 4.62
N LYS A 53 -6.03 -14.17 3.76
CA LYS A 53 -5.96 -13.08 2.79
C LYS A 53 -7.16 -13.05 1.85
N GLY A 54 -7.63 -14.21 1.40
CA GLY A 54 -8.77 -14.28 0.48
C GLY A 54 -10.08 -13.77 1.07
N ILE A 55 -10.28 -13.89 2.37
CA ILE A 55 -11.45 -13.35 3.07
C ILE A 55 -11.35 -11.82 3.08
N VAL A 56 -10.23 -11.28 3.55
CA VAL A 56 -10.00 -9.83 3.61
C VAL A 56 -10.12 -9.18 2.23
N VAL A 57 -9.57 -9.79 1.19
CA VAL A 57 -9.67 -9.27 -0.19
C VAL A 57 -11.12 -9.17 -0.65
N ARG A 58 -11.96 -10.17 -0.34
CA ARG A 58 -13.39 -10.14 -0.68
C ARG A 58 -14.16 -9.06 0.08
N GLU A 59 -13.82 -8.84 1.34
CA GLU A 59 -14.42 -7.76 2.14
C GLU A 59 -14.05 -6.38 1.57
N ILE A 60 -12.78 -6.20 1.22
CA ILE A 60 -12.29 -4.98 0.57
C ILE A 60 -12.99 -4.77 -0.79
N ASP A 61 -13.08 -5.81 -1.61
CA ASP A 61 -13.74 -5.76 -2.91
C ASP A 61 -15.23 -5.37 -2.79
N ALA A 62 -15.93 -5.95 -1.80
CA ALA A 62 -17.33 -5.60 -1.52
C ALA A 62 -17.51 -4.12 -1.12
N LEU A 63 -16.48 -3.48 -0.58
CA LEU A 63 -16.45 -2.05 -0.25
C LEU A 63 -15.96 -1.18 -1.42
N GLY A 64 -15.72 -1.76 -2.59
CA GLY A 64 -15.27 -1.03 -3.78
C GLY A 64 -13.74 -0.96 -3.94
N GLY A 65 -12.98 -1.74 -3.17
CA GLY A 65 -11.53 -1.81 -3.25
C GLY A 65 -11.00 -2.31 -4.58
N MET A 66 -9.71 -2.17 -4.77
CA MET A 66 -9.04 -2.40 -6.05
C MET A 66 -8.21 -3.69 -6.12
N MET A 67 -7.86 -4.27 -4.95
CA MET A 67 -6.93 -5.40 -4.88
C MET A 67 -7.49 -6.66 -5.56
N GLY A 68 -8.79 -6.94 -5.42
CA GLY A 68 -9.47 -8.04 -6.11
C GLY A 68 -9.44 -7.83 -7.62
N LYS A 69 -9.81 -6.64 -8.08
CA LYS A 69 -9.80 -6.26 -9.50
C LYS A 69 -8.41 -6.33 -10.11
N ALA A 70 -7.39 -5.85 -9.40
CA ALA A 70 -6.01 -5.95 -9.86
C ALA A 70 -5.55 -7.42 -9.97
N ALA A 71 -5.96 -8.25 -9.03
CA ALA A 71 -5.67 -9.69 -9.06
C ALA A 71 -6.32 -10.38 -10.26
N ASP A 72 -7.55 -10.01 -10.61
CA ASP A 72 -8.28 -10.61 -11.75
C ASP A 72 -7.70 -10.20 -13.11
N HIS A 73 -6.96 -9.10 -13.18
CA HIS A 73 -6.34 -8.67 -14.45
C HIS A 73 -5.05 -9.41 -14.81
N HIS A 74 -4.27 -9.85 -13.81
CA HIS A 74 -2.91 -10.36 -14.05
C HIS A 74 -2.61 -11.70 -13.38
N TYR A 75 -3.66 -12.51 -13.12
CA TYR A 75 -3.42 -13.86 -12.63
C TYR A 75 -2.87 -14.77 -13.74
N LEU A 76 -1.87 -15.55 -13.39
CA LEU A 76 -1.33 -16.62 -14.23
C LEU A 76 -2.06 -17.94 -14.00
N GLN A 77 -2.51 -18.15 -12.77
CA GLN A 77 -3.27 -19.34 -12.38
C GLN A 77 -4.21 -19.00 -11.23
N MET A 78 -5.43 -19.50 -11.32
CA MET A 78 -6.41 -19.44 -10.23
C MET A 78 -6.72 -20.85 -9.76
N LYS A 79 -6.61 -21.09 -8.45
CA LYS A 79 -6.80 -22.43 -7.88
C LYS A 79 -7.59 -22.35 -6.58
N MET A 80 -8.56 -23.28 -6.45
CA MET A 80 -9.20 -23.52 -5.16
C MET A 80 -8.28 -24.36 -4.28
N LEU A 81 -7.95 -23.87 -3.10
CA LEU A 81 -7.16 -24.56 -2.08
C LEU A 81 -8.07 -25.30 -1.11
N ASN A 82 -7.53 -26.33 -0.47
CA ASN A 82 -8.20 -27.11 0.59
C ASN A 82 -9.51 -27.78 0.14
N THR A 83 -9.61 -28.20 -1.12
CA THR A 83 -10.82 -28.84 -1.67
C THR A 83 -11.19 -30.14 -0.98
N GLY A 84 -10.23 -30.85 -0.37
CA GLY A 84 -10.46 -32.06 0.44
C GLY A 84 -10.84 -31.78 1.90
N LYS A 85 -11.01 -30.50 2.28
CA LYS A 85 -11.38 -30.07 3.65
C LYS A 85 -12.77 -29.44 3.64
N GLY A 86 -13.32 -29.19 4.83
CA GLY A 86 -14.63 -28.54 4.96
C GLY A 86 -14.68 -27.15 4.32
N PRO A 87 -15.86 -26.66 3.90
CA PRO A 87 -16.03 -25.43 3.14
C PRO A 87 -15.49 -24.18 3.82
N GLY A 88 -15.44 -24.15 5.15
CA GLY A 88 -14.92 -22.98 5.89
C GLY A 88 -13.43 -22.70 5.72
N VAL A 89 -12.66 -23.65 5.17
CA VAL A 89 -11.23 -23.47 4.89
C VAL A 89 -10.91 -23.50 3.38
N GLN A 90 -11.92 -23.74 2.55
CA GLN A 90 -11.75 -23.64 1.10
C GLN A 90 -11.59 -22.19 0.69
N CYS A 91 -10.58 -21.91 -0.12
CA CYS A 91 -10.27 -20.54 -0.50
C CYS A 91 -9.64 -20.46 -1.88
N LEU A 92 -9.96 -19.39 -2.58
CA LEU A 92 -9.36 -19.09 -3.86
C LEU A 92 -7.96 -18.50 -3.67
N ARG A 93 -7.04 -18.88 -4.55
CA ARG A 93 -5.71 -18.29 -4.65
C ARG A 93 -5.39 -18.01 -6.12
N ALA A 94 -5.12 -16.77 -6.42
CA ALA A 94 -4.68 -16.30 -7.73
C ALA A 94 -3.17 -16.03 -7.70
N GLN A 95 -2.41 -16.83 -8.46
CA GLN A 95 -0.99 -16.57 -8.69
C GLN A 95 -0.87 -15.41 -9.67
N GLN A 96 -0.11 -14.38 -9.32
CA GLN A 96 0.03 -13.16 -10.11
C GLN A 96 1.30 -13.15 -10.95
N ASP A 97 1.27 -12.43 -12.06
CA ASP A 97 2.48 -12.06 -12.76
C ASP A 97 3.25 -11.02 -11.93
N LYS A 98 4.49 -11.35 -11.59
CA LYS A 98 5.32 -10.55 -10.68
C LYS A 98 5.70 -9.19 -11.28
N LEU A 99 5.76 -9.07 -12.60
CA LEU A 99 6.16 -7.85 -13.31
C LEU A 99 4.93 -7.01 -13.73
N GLU A 100 3.91 -7.67 -14.26
CA GLU A 100 2.73 -6.98 -14.77
C GLU A 100 1.80 -6.47 -13.65
N TYR A 101 1.72 -7.18 -12.52
CA TYR A 101 0.88 -6.75 -11.42
C TYR A 101 1.29 -5.39 -10.82
N PRO A 102 2.57 -5.09 -10.49
CA PRO A 102 2.99 -3.75 -10.07
C PRO A 102 2.81 -2.69 -11.16
N LYS A 103 2.99 -3.04 -12.43
CA LYS A 103 2.79 -2.14 -13.57
C LYS A 103 1.32 -1.70 -13.66
N TYR A 104 0.39 -2.63 -13.48
CA TYR A 104 -1.04 -2.34 -13.51
C TYR A 104 -1.44 -1.33 -12.42
N TRP A 105 -0.91 -1.46 -11.20
CA TRP A 105 -1.15 -0.48 -10.14
C TRP A 105 -0.66 0.93 -10.51
N ARG A 106 0.50 1.05 -11.17
CA ARG A 106 0.99 2.34 -11.65
C ARG A 106 0.09 2.94 -12.74
N GLU A 107 -0.39 2.10 -13.65
CA GLU A 107 -1.31 2.52 -14.70
C GLU A 107 -2.67 2.98 -14.15
N LEU A 108 -3.19 2.29 -13.14
CA LEU A 108 -4.41 2.70 -12.45
C LEU A 108 -4.21 4.03 -11.73
N ALA A 109 -3.13 4.17 -10.98
CA ALA A 109 -2.84 5.39 -10.24
C ALA A 109 -2.64 6.60 -11.18
N ALA A 110 -2.04 6.40 -12.35
CA ALA A 110 -1.86 7.45 -13.35
C ALA A 110 -3.18 7.92 -14.00
N LYS A 111 -4.23 7.09 -13.96
CA LYS A 111 -5.56 7.42 -14.48
C LYS A 111 -6.48 8.07 -13.44
N GLU A 112 -6.13 7.96 -12.17
CA GLU A 112 -6.96 8.48 -11.08
C GLU A 112 -6.70 9.98 -10.87
N SER A 113 -7.69 10.80 -11.18
CA SER A 113 -7.56 12.27 -11.19
C SER A 113 -7.27 12.90 -9.83
N ASN A 114 -7.76 12.25 -8.76
CA ASN A 114 -7.59 12.74 -7.38
C ASN A 114 -6.39 12.14 -6.68
N LEU A 115 -5.58 11.31 -7.37
CA LEU A 115 -4.44 10.63 -6.81
C LEU A 115 -3.13 11.12 -7.44
N THR A 116 -2.25 11.64 -6.62
CA THR A 116 -0.87 11.94 -7.00
C THR A 116 0.05 10.90 -6.36
N VAL A 117 0.97 10.34 -7.14
CA VAL A 117 2.01 9.43 -6.64
C VAL A 117 3.34 10.16 -6.68
N GLN A 118 4.09 10.13 -5.58
CA GLN A 118 5.38 10.77 -5.48
C GLN A 118 6.38 9.88 -4.75
N GLU A 119 7.61 9.86 -5.25
CA GLU A 119 8.72 9.26 -4.50
C GLU A 119 9.18 10.21 -3.40
N GLY A 120 9.32 9.66 -2.20
CA GLY A 120 9.79 10.41 -1.05
C GLY A 120 9.89 9.55 0.19
N MET A 121 10.93 9.81 0.96
CA MET A 121 11.14 9.18 2.26
C MET A 121 10.61 10.12 3.33
N VAL A 122 9.53 9.73 4.00
CA VAL A 122 8.99 10.47 5.14
C VAL A 122 9.90 10.25 6.33
N VAL A 123 10.30 11.31 6.99
CA VAL A 123 11.20 11.31 8.16
C VAL A 123 10.55 11.83 9.43
N ALA A 124 9.48 12.58 9.37
CA ALA A 124 8.72 13.02 10.54
C ALA A 124 7.26 13.34 10.18
N LEU A 125 6.44 13.43 11.19
CA LEU A 125 5.09 13.96 11.11
C LEU A 125 5.08 15.43 11.54
N ILE A 126 4.29 16.24 10.86
CA ILE A 126 4.04 17.62 11.29
C ILE A 126 2.83 17.62 12.22
N THR A 127 3.01 18.09 13.46
CA THR A 127 1.94 18.18 14.45
C THR A 127 1.77 19.62 14.91
N GLU A 128 0.55 20.11 14.96
CA GLU A 128 0.18 21.43 15.48
C GLU A 128 -1.05 21.29 16.38
N ASN A 129 -0.99 21.84 17.59
CA ASN A 129 -2.11 21.78 18.54
C ASN A 129 -2.66 20.35 18.78
N HIS A 130 -1.79 19.37 18.92
CA HIS A 130 -2.13 17.95 19.09
C HIS A 130 -2.86 17.32 17.89
N ALA A 131 -2.79 17.93 16.71
CA ALA A 131 -3.33 17.38 15.47
C ALA A 131 -2.23 17.16 14.44
N ILE A 132 -2.35 16.09 13.63
CA ILE A 132 -1.46 15.85 12.49
C ILE A 132 -1.81 16.84 11.39
N CYS A 133 -0.77 17.52 10.86
CA CYS A 133 -0.91 18.53 9.80
C CYS A 133 -0.11 18.21 8.54
N GLY A 134 0.59 17.08 8.50
CA GLY A 134 1.38 16.68 7.34
C GLY A 134 2.59 15.82 7.67
N VAL A 135 3.53 15.79 6.73
CA VAL A 135 4.77 15.00 6.82
C VAL A 135 5.98 15.82 6.37
N ILE A 136 7.15 15.46 6.90
CA ILE A 136 8.45 15.99 6.46
C ILE A 136 9.18 14.89 5.70
N LEU A 137 9.69 15.23 4.53
CA LEU A 137 10.51 14.32 3.71
C LEU A 137 12.00 14.45 4.08
N LYS A 138 12.78 13.44 3.77
CA LYS A 138 14.25 13.40 4.02
C LYS A 138 15.02 14.56 3.38
N ASN A 139 14.52 15.10 2.29
CA ASN A 139 15.09 16.28 1.62
C ASN A 139 14.71 17.61 2.27
N GLY A 140 14.01 17.59 3.40
CA GLY A 140 13.54 18.76 4.12
C GLY A 140 12.22 19.35 3.62
N ALA A 141 11.61 18.80 2.57
CA ALA A 141 10.32 19.29 2.09
C ALA A 141 9.20 18.97 3.08
N GLU A 142 8.37 19.94 3.36
CA GLU A 142 7.14 19.79 4.15
C GLU A 142 5.95 19.66 3.20
N LEU A 143 5.12 18.65 3.44
CA LEU A 143 3.89 18.42 2.72
C LEU A 143 2.72 18.44 3.71
N ARG A 144 1.80 19.37 3.51
CA ARG A 144 0.70 19.58 4.46
C ARG A 144 -0.59 18.89 4.02
N SER A 145 -1.25 18.24 4.98
CA SER A 145 -2.52 17.57 4.76
C SER A 145 -3.40 17.55 5.99
N LYS A 146 -4.70 17.38 5.77
CA LYS A 146 -5.69 17.27 6.85
C LYS A 146 -5.64 15.91 7.56
N CYS A 147 -5.15 14.87 6.85
CA CYS A 147 -5.07 13.51 7.35
C CYS A 147 -3.82 12.83 6.81
N VAL A 148 -3.17 12.02 7.65
CA VAL A 148 -2.04 11.17 7.26
C VAL A 148 -2.38 9.73 7.60
N ILE A 149 -2.22 8.82 6.63
CA ILE A 149 -2.42 7.37 6.80
C ILE A 149 -1.05 6.70 6.67
N LEU A 150 -0.62 6.05 7.74
CA LEU A 150 0.65 5.32 7.77
C LEU A 150 0.42 3.86 7.39
N THR A 151 1.05 3.41 6.30
CA THR A 151 1.03 2.02 5.82
C THR A 151 2.44 1.53 5.52
N THR A 152 3.35 1.81 6.42
CA THR A 152 4.78 1.58 6.29
C THR A 152 5.20 0.11 6.35
N GLY A 153 4.26 -0.80 6.61
CA GLY A 153 4.53 -2.23 6.71
C GLY A 153 5.47 -2.56 7.86
N THR A 154 6.52 -3.30 7.57
CA THR A 154 7.51 -3.77 8.55
C THR A 154 8.75 -2.87 8.63
N TYR A 155 8.72 -1.68 8.06
CA TYR A 155 9.89 -0.82 7.94
C TYR A 155 10.05 0.23 9.05
N MET A 156 9.15 0.30 10.03
CA MET A 156 9.28 1.21 11.16
C MET A 156 10.19 0.60 12.22
N GLU A 157 11.28 1.31 12.55
CA GLU A 157 12.28 0.90 13.56
C GLU A 157 12.68 -0.58 13.42
N SER A 158 12.87 -1.03 12.19
CA SER A 158 13.16 -2.43 11.90
C SER A 158 14.63 -2.62 11.55
N GLN A 159 15.09 -3.86 11.67
CA GLN A 159 16.45 -4.25 11.29
C GLN A 159 16.41 -5.19 10.10
N ILE A 160 17.28 -4.96 9.14
CA ILE A 160 17.49 -5.90 8.03
C ILE A 160 18.74 -6.72 8.34
N PHE A 161 18.55 -8.02 8.42
CA PHE A 161 19.63 -9.00 8.58
C PHE A 161 20.01 -9.56 7.21
N ARG A 162 21.29 -9.43 6.84
CA ARG A 162 21.84 -10.04 5.64
C ARG A 162 23.13 -10.77 6.02
N GLY A 163 23.02 -12.05 6.36
CA GLY A 163 24.11 -12.80 6.97
C GLY A 163 24.49 -12.20 8.33
N ASN A 164 25.74 -11.80 8.49
CA ASN A 164 26.21 -11.13 9.71
C ASN A 164 26.05 -9.59 9.68
N ASP A 165 25.60 -9.04 8.54
CA ASP A 165 25.36 -7.61 8.43
C ASP A 165 23.97 -7.26 8.96
N VAL A 166 23.93 -6.35 9.91
CA VAL A 166 22.70 -5.80 10.49
C VAL A 166 22.62 -4.33 10.07
N LYS A 167 21.54 -3.94 9.41
CA LYS A 167 21.25 -2.55 9.08
C LYS A 167 19.95 -2.13 9.74
N ASP A 168 20.03 -1.08 10.54
CA ASP A 168 18.85 -0.43 11.07
C ASP A 168 18.10 0.29 9.93
N VAL A 169 16.83 -0.01 9.79
CA VAL A 169 15.93 0.73 8.89
C VAL A 169 15.16 1.70 9.76
N LEU A 170 15.74 2.88 9.93
CA LEU A 170 15.09 3.97 10.64
C LEU A 170 14.06 4.64 9.73
N PHE A 171 12.81 4.27 9.90
CA PHE A 171 11.69 5.12 9.54
C PHE A 171 11.03 5.57 10.85
N ILE A 172 11.46 6.73 11.28
CA ILE A 172 10.92 7.76 12.09
C ILE A 172 9.69 7.51 12.90
N VAL A 173 9.63 7.94 14.03
CA VAL A 173 8.91 9.14 14.50
C VAL A 173 9.67 9.70 15.69
N ASN A 174 10.44 10.74 15.51
CA ASN A 174 10.81 11.59 16.63
C ASN A 174 9.64 12.55 16.87
N SER A 175 8.98 12.35 18.00
CA SER A 175 8.01 13.28 18.61
C SER A 175 8.68 14.59 18.99
#